data_4e92e79795c503e7b3585e5e59341757
#
_entry.id   4e92e79795c503e7b3585e5e59341757
#
_cell.length_a   1.000
_cell.length_b   1.000
_cell.length_c   1.000
_cell.angle_alpha   90.00
_cell.angle_beta   90.00
_cell.angle_gamma   90.00
#
_symmetry.space_group_name_H-M   'P 1'
#
loop_
_entity.id
_entity.type
_entity.pdbx_description
1 polymer ?
#
loop_
_entity_poly.entity_id
_entity_poly.type
_entity_poly.pdbx_seq_one_letter_code
_entity_poly.pdbx_strand_id
1 'polypeptide(L)'
;GKWMIAAGMAIFGDNNPFGWRFSAALIGTLSVALVAYAAWLLFRSMTVATIAAILASVDGLMFVESRLALLDIFQMFWILATFVCLLLDRQQSRRVLARKVVALAQQNGGTLPQLVFGPGSGWHLWRLAAGVCAGAAVGVKWNSLFFIAAFGLLTVFWDVNARRILGLKNWAVVGALREGLPAFVQMIGVGLIVYLSTWAGWFKSSNAFYRHWAQDNPGQGVQWLPTD
;
A
#
# COMPACT_ATOMS: atom_id res chain seq x y z
N GLY A 1 9.84 9.22 2.08
CA GLY A 1 9.76 10.63 2.46
C GLY A 1 11.03 11.38 2.09
N LYS A 2 12.15 11.09 2.74
CA LYS A 2 13.43 11.82 2.52
C LYS A 2 13.89 11.84 1.05
N TRP A 3 13.77 10.73 0.32
CA TRP A 3 14.08 10.67 -1.10
C TRP A 3 13.21 11.60 -1.96
N MET A 4 11.93 11.76 -1.59
CA MET A 4 11.01 12.65 -2.32
C MET A 4 11.34 14.12 -2.06
N ILE A 5 11.74 14.48 -0.83
CA ILE A 5 12.23 15.81 -0.50
C ILE A 5 13.54 16.09 -1.25
N ALA A 6 14.49 15.14 -1.23
CA ALA A 6 15.75 15.26 -1.95
C ALA A 6 15.55 15.44 -3.47
N ALA A 7 14.56 14.79 -4.07
CA ALA A 7 14.21 14.99 -5.48
C ALA A 7 13.76 16.43 -5.76
N GLY A 8 12.94 17.03 -4.89
CA GLY A 8 12.55 18.45 -5.02
C GLY A 8 13.75 19.40 -4.89
N MET A 9 14.64 19.12 -3.94
CA MET A 9 15.89 19.91 -3.77
C MET A 9 16.83 19.76 -4.97
N ALA A 10 16.92 18.58 -5.56
CA ALA A 10 17.74 18.34 -6.75
C ALA A 10 17.24 19.13 -7.98
N ILE A 11 15.92 19.36 -8.08
CA ILE A 11 15.30 20.07 -9.21
C ILE A 11 15.38 21.59 -9.01
N PHE A 12 15.09 22.08 -7.81
CA PHE A 12 14.91 23.51 -7.53
C PHE A 12 16.04 24.14 -6.70
N GLY A 13 17.05 23.34 -6.33
CA GLY A 13 18.19 23.76 -5.49
C GLY A 13 17.96 23.51 -4.00
N ASP A 14 19.03 23.19 -3.31
CA ASP A 14 19.07 22.87 -1.89
C ASP A 14 19.01 24.12 -1.00
N ASN A 15 19.56 25.25 -1.46
CA ASN A 15 19.55 26.53 -0.76
C ASN A 15 18.23 27.31 -0.91
N ASN A 16 17.26 26.78 -1.69
CA ASN A 16 15.98 27.42 -1.93
C ASN A 16 14.87 26.73 -1.11
N PRO A 17 14.16 27.48 -0.23
CA PRO A 17 13.03 26.93 0.51
C PRO A 17 11.94 26.31 -0.36
N PHE A 18 11.82 26.72 -1.60
CA PHE A 18 10.91 26.12 -2.58
C PHE A 18 11.28 24.67 -2.90
N GLY A 19 12.57 24.34 -3.01
CA GLY A 19 13.04 23.01 -3.38
C GLY A 19 12.53 21.91 -2.44
N TRP A 20 12.66 22.09 -1.14
CA TRP A 20 12.23 21.09 -0.16
C TRP A 20 10.71 21.12 0.13
N ARG A 21 10.04 22.27 -0.07
CA ARG A 21 8.58 22.40 0.14
C ARG A 21 7.76 21.91 -1.06
N PHE A 22 8.29 22.04 -2.27
CA PHE A 22 7.59 21.66 -3.50
C PHE A 22 7.08 20.22 -3.45
N SER A 23 7.93 19.27 -3.06
CA SER A 23 7.57 17.85 -2.99
C SER A 23 6.42 17.60 -2.02
N ALA A 24 6.41 18.26 -0.85
CA ALA A 24 5.34 18.12 0.13
C ALA A 24 4.02 18.71 -0.38
N ALA A 25 4.05 19.90 -1.00
CA ALA A 25 2.88 20.55 -1.58
C ALA A 25 2.27 19.72 -2.72
N LEU A 26 3.12 19.18 -3.61
CA LEU A 26 2.68 18.31 -4.69
C LEU A 26 2.01 17.04 -4.13
N ILE A 27 2.65 16.38 -3.16
CA ILE A 27 2.13 15.15 -2.55
C ILE A 27 0.86 15.42 -1.75
N GLY A 28 0.75 16.54 -1.06
CA GLY A 28 -0.49 16.96 -0.41
C GLY A 28 -1.64 17.12 -1.41
N THR A 29 -1.39 17.79 -2.52
CA THR A 29 -2.39 17.94 -3.61
C THR A 29 -2.80 16.61 -4.21
N LEU A 30 -1.84 15.72 -4.49
CA LEU A 30 -2.12 14.38 -4.99
C LEU A 30 -2.89 13.53 -3.97
N SER A 31 -2.66 13.74 -2.67
CA SER A 31 -3.41 13.04 -1.61
C SER A 31 -4.88 13.43 -1.62
N VAL A 32 -5.23 14.72 -1.84
CA VAL A 32 -6.63 15.15 -2.04
C VAL A 32 -7.26 14.43 -3.24
N ALA A 33 -6.53 14.33 -4.35
CA ALA A 33 -7.02 13.61 -5.53
C ALA A 33 -7.23 12.11 -5.25
N LEU A 34 -6.34 11.47 -4.46
CA LEU A 34 -6.50 10.07 -4.05
C LEU A 34 -7.71 9.87 -3.14
N VAL A 35 -7.98 10.80 -2.21
CA VAL A 35 -9.19 10.76 -1.36
C VAL A 35 -10.45 10.84 -2.22
N ALA A 36 -10.50 11.78 -3.17
CA ALA A 36 -11.61 11.92 -4.11
C ALA A 36 -11.81 10.64 -4.93
N TYR A 37 -10.71 10.09 -5.45
CA TYR A 37 -10.75 8.89 -6.28
C TYR A 37 -11.16 7.64 -5.48
N ALA A 38 -10.68 7.48 -4.24
CA ALA A 38 -11.11 6.41 -3.35
C ALA A 38 -12.62 6.51 -3.05
N ALA A 39 -13.11 7.70 -2.74
CA ALA A 39 -14.54 7.95 -2.52
C ALA A 39 -15.37 7.61 -3.76
N TRP A 40 -14.91 8.00 -4.96
CA TRP A 40 -15.59 7.62 -6.20
C TRP A 40 -15.59 6.12 -6.45
N LEU A 41 -14.49 5.44 -6.19
CA LEU A 41 -14.40 3.98 -6.32
C LEU A 41 -15.37 3.24 -5.39
N LEU A 42 -15.56 3.77 -4.18
CA LEU A 42 -16.44 3.17 -3.15
C LEU A 42 -17.92 3.43 -3.42
N PHE A 43 -18.28 4.68 -3.70
CA PHE A 43 -19.68 5.13 -3.74
C PHE A 43 -20.24 5.30 -5.16
N ARG A 44 -19.37 5.33 -6.18
CA ARG A 44 -19.73 5.55 -7.58
C ARG A 44 -20.52 6.85 -7.79
N SER A 45 -20.31 7.85 -6.95
CA SER A 45 -20.94 9.16 -6.95
C SER A 45 -19.90 10.25 -7.05
N MET A 46 -20.02 11.11 -8.08
CA MET A 46 -19.15 12.28 -8.23
C MET A 46 -19.40 13.31 -7.12
N THR A 47 -20.64 13.45 -6.66
CA THR A 47 -20.99 14.34 -5.55
C THR A 47 -20.23 13.95 -4.27
N VAL A 48 -20.23 12.65 -3.91
CA VAL A 48 -19.50 12.16 -2.74
C VAL A 48 -17.99 12.36 -2.90
N ALA A 49 -17.46 12.09 -4.10
CA ALA A 49 -16.04 12.30 -4.39
C ALA A 49 -15.64 13.78 -4.25
N THR A 50 -16.47 14.70 -4.76
CA THR A 50 -16.23 16.14 -4.65
C THR A 50 -16.29 16.62 -3.20
N ILE A 51 -17.30 16.19 -2.44
CA ILE A 51 -17.39 16.49 -1.00
C ILE A 51 -16.16 15.99 -0.24
N ALA A 52 -15.74 14.75 -0.50
CA ALA A 52 -14.56 14.18 0.12
C ALA A 52 -13.28 14.97 -0.23
N ALA A 53 -13.13 15.41 -1.47
CA ALA A 53 -12.02 16.27 -1.90
C ALA A 53 -12.03 17.62 -1.19
N ILE A 54 -13.19 18.28 -1.10
CA ILE A 54 -13.32 19.56 -0.41
C ILE A 54 -12.97 19.40 1.07
N LEU A 55 -13.53 18.41 1.75
CA LEU A 55 -13.23 18.16 3.17
C LEU A 55 -11.74 17.90 3.39
N ALA A 56 -11.10 17.08 2.55
CA ALA A 56 -9.67 16.84 2.61
C ALA A 56 -8.84 18.09 2.33
N SER A 57 -9.26 18.96 1.42
CA SER A 57 -8.53 20.18 1.07
C SER A 57 -8.58 21.26 2.15
N VAL A 58 -9.62 21.27 2.98
CA VAL A 58 -9.77 22.23 4.09
C VAL A 58 -9.34 21.65 5.43
N ASP A 59 -8.85 20.38 5.46
CA ASP A 59 -8.32 19.78 6.66
C ASP A 59 -7.04 20.51 7.11
N GLY A 60 -7.08 21.04 8.32
CA GLY A 60 -6.01 21.89 8.86
C GLY A 60 -4.69 21.14 9.03
N LEU A 61 -4.72 19.86 9.44
CA LEU A 61 -3.52 19.06 9.63
C LEU A 61 -2.85 18.77 8.29
N MET A 62 -3.63 18.30 7.33
CA MET A 62 -3.16 18.00 5.97
C MET A 62 -2.58 19.24 5.29
N PHE A 63 -3.21 20.42 5.49
CA PHE A 63 -2.74 21.70 4.97
C PHE A 63 -1.37 22.10 5.57
N VAL A 64 -1.20 21.97 6.89
CA VAL A 64 0.05 22.32 7.58
C VAL A 64 1.18 21.36 7.17
N GLU A 65 0.95 20.05 7.18
CA GLU A 65 1.95 19.04 6.82
C GLU A 65 2.43 19.17 5.38
N SER A 66 1.54 19.52 4.45
CA SER A 66 1.89 19.75 3.05
C SER A 66 2.78 20.97 2.81
N ARG A 67 2.83 21.93 3.76
CA ARG A 67 3.67 23.15 3.68
C ARG A 67 4.99 23.03 4.41
N LEU A 68 5.07 22.22 5.45
CA LEU A 68 6.25 22.09 6.32
C LEU A 68 7.21 20.98 5.88
N ALA A 69 6.89 20.23 4.82
CA ALA A 69 7.67 19.08 4.37
C ALA A 69 7.89 18.01 5.47
N LEU A 70 6.88 17.80 6.33
CA LEU A 70 6.88 16.74 7.32
C LEU A 70 6.76 15.38 6.63
N LEU A 71 7.33 14.35 7.25
CA LEU A 71 7.31 13.00 6.68
C LEU A 71 5.89 12.39 6.65
N ASP A 72 4.98 12.90 7.49
CA ASP A 72 3.62 12.36 7.64
C ASP A 72 2.78 12.52 6.35
N ILE A 73 2.94 13.63 5.62
CA ILE A 73 2.23 13.83 4.35
C ILE A 73 2.62 12.78 3.30
N PHE A 74 3.91 12.41 3.24
CA PHE A 74 4.38 11.36 2.33
C PHE A 74 3.91 9.97 2.76
N GLN A 75 3.86 9.71 4.07
CA GLN A 75 3.31 8.47 4.60
C GLN A 75 1.83 8.33 4.26
N MET A 76 1.04 9.36 4.53
CA MET A 76 -0.39 9.39 4.24
C MET A 76 -0.65 9.16 2.74
N PHE A 77 0.09 9.81 1.86
CA PHE A 77 0.00 9.60 0.42
C PHE A 77 0.18 8.12 0.03
N TRP A 78 1.23 7.47 0.51
CA TRP A 78 1.49 6.08 0.18
C TRP A 78 0.46 5.12 0.79
N ILE A 79 -0.06 5.41 1.97
CA ILE A 79 -1.17 4.64 2.57
C ILE A 79 -2.44 4.79 1.73
N LEU A 80 -2.81 6.01 1.32
CA LEU A 80 -3.94 6.27 0.44
C LEU A 80 -3.76 5.59 -0.93
N ALA A 81 -2.57 5.68 -1.53
CA ALA A 81 -2.25 5.00 -2.78
C ALA A 81 -2.40 3.47 -2.64
N THR A 82 -1.92 2.88 -1.54
CA THR A 82 -2.12 1.47 -1.23
C THR A 82 -3.60 1.13 -1.21
N PHE A 83 -4.41 1.91 -0.50
CA PHE A 83 -5.85 1.68 -0.40
C PHE A 83 -6.56 1.79 -1.76
N VAL A 84 -6.23 2.80 -2.57
CA VAL A 84 -6.77 2.95 -3.93
C VAL A 84 -6.41 1.74 -4.81
N CYS A 85 -5.16 1.28 -4.78
CA CYS A 85 -4.74 0.09 -5.50
C CYS A 85 -5.53 -1.15 -5.05
N LEU A 86 -5.80 -1.33 -3.77
CA LEU A 86 -6.62 -2.42 -3.26
C LEU A 86 -8.09 -2.32 -3.67
N LEU A 87 -8.66 -1.12 -3.77
CA LEU A 87 -10.00 -0.94 -4.31
C LEU A 87 -10.09 -1.34 -5.78
N LEU A 88 -9.07 -1.02 -6.58
CA LEU A 88 -8.96 -1.42 -7.98
C LEU A 88 -8.78 -2.93 -8.11
N ASP A 89 -7.91 -3.52 -7.28
CA ASP A 89 -7.73 -4.97 -7.19
C ASP A 89 -9.03 -5.69 -6.86
N ARG A 90 -9.75 -5.23 -5.85
CA ARG A 90 -11.07 -5.78 -5.48
C ARG A 90 -12.04 -5.82 -6.66
N GLN A 91 -12.08 -4.78 -7.48
CA GLN A 91 -12.96 -4.74 -8.65
C GLN A 91 -12.49 -5.74 -9.72
N GLN A 92 -11.19 -5.81 -9.98
CA GLN A 92 -10.60 -6.74 -10.94
C GLN A 92 -10.79 -8.19 -10.49
N SER A 93 -10.47 -8.50 -9.24
CA SER A 93 -10.59 -9.81 -8.62
C SER A 93 -12.01 -10.38 -8.74
N ARG A 94 -13.01 -9.57 -8.37
CA ARG A 94 -14.43 -9.95 -8.49
C ARG A 94 -14.84 -10.22 -9.94
N ARG A 95 -14.40 -9.40 -10.89
CA ARG A 95 -14.70 -9.60 -12.31
C ARG A 95 -14.07 -10.87 -12.86
N VAL A 96 -12.81 -11.13 -12.52
CA VAL A 96 -12.08 -12.33 -12.95
C VAL A 96 -12.72 -13.58 -12.37
N LEU A 97 -13.01 -13.58 -11.07
CA LEU A 97 -13.64 -14.71 -10.39
C LEU A 97 -15.02 -15.00 -10.97
N ALA A 98 -15.86 -13.97 -11.15
CA ALA A 98 -17.20 -14.11 -11.72
C ALA A 98 -17.15 -14.69 -13.15
N ARG A 99 -16.27 -14.21 -14.00
CA ARG A 99 -16.09 -14.75 -15.37
C ARG A 99 -15.71 -16.23 -15.36
N LYS A 100 -14.78 -16.62 -14.50
CA LYS A 100 -14.36 -18.04 -14.36
C LYS A 100 -15.48 -18.92 -13.86
N VAL A 101 -16.28 -18.45 -12.90
CA VAL A 101 -17.43 -19.18 -12.36
C VAL A 101 -18.52 -19.35 -13.43
N VAL A 102 -18.84 -18.30 -14.19
CA VAL A 102 -19.81 -18.37 -15.29
C VAL A 102 -19.34 -19.35 -16.37
N ALA A 103 -18.05 -19.29 -16.77
CA ALA A 103 -17.50 -20.21 -17.76
C ALA A 103 -17.60 -21.67 -17.30
N LEU A 104 -17.30 -21.96 -16.03
CA LEU A 104 -17.45 -23.29 -15.45
C LEU A 104 -18.91 -23.76 -15.43
N ALA A 105 -19.85 -22.90 -15.10
CA ALA A 105 -21.27 -23.23 -15.11
C ALA A 105 -21.75 -23.55 -16.53
N GLN A 106 -21.34 -22.79 -17.53
CA GLN A 106 -21.69 -23.05 -18.94
C GLN A 106 -21.15 -24.38 -19.43
N GLN A 107 -19.91 -24.76 -19.07
CA GLN A 107 -19.30 -26.04 -19.42
C GLN A 107 -20.04 -27.24 -18.76
N ASN A 108 -20.72 -27.03 -17.65
CA ASN A 108 -21.43 -28.07 -16.89
C ASN A 108 -22.96 -27.98 -17.04
N GLY A 109 -23.47 -27.55 -18.17
CA GLY A 109 -24.90 -27.53 -18.45
C GLY A 109 -25.71 -26.55 -17.57
N GLY A 110 -25.10 -25.43 -17.17
CA GLY A 110 -25.76 -24.39 -16.36
C GLY A 110 -25.66 -24.57 -14.84
N THR A 111 -25.06 -25.68 -14.38
CA THR A 111 -24.87 -25.93 -12.95
C THR A 111 -23.41 -25.69 -12.52
N LEU A 112 -23.22 -25.14 -11.32
CA LEU A 112 -21.88 -25.01 -10.77
C LEU A 112 -21.38 -26.37 -10.28
N PRO A 113 -20.23 -26.87 -10.79
CA PRO A 113 -19.66 -28.09 -10.28
C PRO A 113 -19.25 -27.90 -8.82
N GLN A 114 -19.51 -28.89 -7.97
CA GLN A 114 -19.10 -28.88 -6.57
C GLN A 114 -17.59 -29.09 -6.42
N LEU A 115 -16.78 -28.16 -6.93
CA LEU A 115 -15.33 -28.23 -6.81
C LEU A 115 -14.91 -27.86 -5.37
N VAL A 116 -14.08 -28.70 -4.77
CA VAL A 116 -13.57 -28.47 -3.40
C VAL A 116 -12.82 -27.12 -3.32
N PHE A 117 -12.04 -26.79 -4.34
CA PHE A 117 -11.23 -25.57 -4.35
C PHE A 117 -11.78 -24.46 -5.25
N GLY A 118 -12.62 -24.76 -6.22
CA GLY A 118 -13.15 -23.79 -7.19
C GLY A 118 -12.05 -22.97 -7.93
N PRO A 119 -12.40 -22.01 -8.77
CA PRO A 119 -11.44 -21.17 -9.48
C PRO A 119 -10.80 -20.15 -8.53
N GLY A 120 -9.53 -19.81 -8.75
CA GLY A 120 -8.80 -18.74 -8.05
C GLY A 120 -8.76 -17.45 -8.88
N SER A 121 -8.63 -16.30 -8.23
CA SER A 121 -8.47 -15.01 -8.90
C SER A 121 -7.09 -14.86 -9.56
N GLY A 122 -6.04 -15.43 -8.97
CA GLY A 122 -4.68 -15.45 -9.50
C GLY A 122 -3.83 -14.24 -9.08
N TRP A 123 -2.84 -13.90 -9.92
CA TRP A 123 -1.98 -12.74 -9.72
C TRP A 123 -2.61 -11.49 -10.31
N HIS A 124 -2.54 -10.36 -9.58
CA HIS A 124 -3.14 -9.11 -10.00
C HIS A 124 -2.15 -7.95 -9.94
N LEU A 125 -2.09 -7.17 -11.02
CA LEU A 125 -1.20 -6.02 -11.14
C LEU A 125 -1.46 -4.97 -10.03
N TRP A 126 -2.73 -4.70 -9.74
CA TRP A 126 -3.10 -3.73 -8.71
C TRP A 126 -2.70 -4.15 -7.29
N ARG A 127 -2.68 -5.44 -7.03
CA ARG A 127 -2.21 -6.00 -5.76
C ARG A 127 -0.69 -5.87 -5.60
N LEU A 128 0.05 -6.07 -6.70
CA LEU A 128 1.49 -5.79 -6.72
C LEU A 128 1.78 -4.30 -6.52
N ALA A 129 1.01 -3.42 -7.20
CA ALA A 129 1.12 -1.97 -7.01
C ALA A 129 0.82 -1.56 -5.57
N ALA A 130 -0.18 -2.18 -4.92
CA ALA A 130 -0.46 -1.99 -3.50
C ALA A 130 0.74 -2.39 -2.63
N GLY A 131 1.42 -3.50 -2.95
CA GLY A 131 2.65 -3.92 -2.28
C GLY A 131 3.77 -2.89 -2.41
N VAL A 132 3.96 -2.33 -3.61
CA VAL A 132 4.94 -1.24 -3.84
C VAL A 132 4.63 -0.02 -2.98
N CYS A 133 3.38 0.45 -2.99
CA CYS A 133 2.95 1.60 -2.19
C CYS A 133 3.08 1.33 -0.68
N ALA A 134 2.72 0.12 -0.22
CA ALA A 134 2.84 -0.32 1.16
C ALA A 134 4.31 -0.31 1.63
N GLY A 135 5.22 -0.86 0.84
CA GLY A 135 6.66 -0.84 1.12
C GLY A 135 7.22 0.58 1.17
N ALA A 136 6.78 1.46 0.26
CA ALA A 136 7.14 2.87 0.27
C ALA A 136 6.62 3.58 1.53
N ALA A 137 5.40 3.28 1.99
CA ALA A 137 4.84 3.82 3.23
C ALA A 137 5.67 3.43 4.47
N VAL A 138 6.05 2.14 4.59
CA VAL A 138 6.91 1.64 5.67
C VAL A 138 8.30 2.29 5.61
N GLY A 139 8.83 2.50 4.40
CA GLY A 139 10.09 3.22 4.18
C GLY A 139 10.04 4.70 4.59
N VAL A 140 8.86 5.28 4.79
CA VAL A 140 8.69 6.61 5.40
C VAL A 140 8.63 6.49 6.91
N LYS A 141 7.69 5.69 7.45
CA LYS A 141 7.53 5.46 8.90
C LYS A 141 7.00 4.05 9.18
N TRP A 142 7.54 3.41 10.20
CA TRP A 142 7.22 2.03 10.60
C TRP A 142 5.77 1.85 11.08
N ASN A 143 5.12 2.89 11.61
CA ASN A 143 3.72 2.81 12.01
C ASN A 143 2.77 2.50 10.83
N SER A 144 3.22 2.62 9.57
CA SER A 144 2.52 2.14 8.39
C SER A 144 2.21 0.64 8.43
N LEU A 145 2.94 -0.17 9.21
CA LEU A 145 2.69 -1.60 9.38
C LEU A 145 1.29 -1.89 9.93
N PHE A 146 0.74 -1.04 10.80
CA PHE A 146 -0.62 -1.20 11.31
C PHE A 146 -1.66 -1.07 10.19
N PHE A 147 -1.47 -0.12 9.28
CA PHE A 147 -2.35 0.05 8.11
C PHE A 147 -2.23 -1.15 7.16
N ILE A 148 -1.01 -1.66 6.94
CA ILE A 148 -0.78 -2.83 6.08
C ILE A 148 -1.43 -4.08 6.66
N ALA A 149 -1.37 -4.28 7.97
CA ALA A 149 -2.06 -5.38 8.64
C ALA A 149 -3.58 -5.27 8.46
N ALA A 150 -4.16 -4.08 8.68
CA ALA A 150 -5.58 -3.84 8.47
C ALA A 150 -5.99 -4.06 7.01
N PHE A 151 -5.21 -3.57 6.06
CA PHE A 151 -5.47 -3.75 4.62
C PHE A 151 -5.30 -5.20 4.17
N GLY A 152 -4.36 -5.94 4.75
CA GLY A 152 -4.22 -7.38 4.50
C GLY A 152 -5.45 -8.15 4.93
N LEU A 153 -5.94 -7.91 6.16
CA LEU A 153 -7.18 -8.50 6.67
C LEU A 153 -8.39 -8.11 5.79
N LEU A 154 -8.49 -6.85 5.42
CA LEU A 154 -9.56 -6.34 4.56
C LEU A 154 -9.56 -7.02 3.18
N THR A 155 -8.38 -7.23 2.59
CA THR A 155 -8.21 -7.91 1.30
C THR A 155 -8.69 -9.36 1.38
N VAL A 156 -8.25 -10.10 2.40
CA VAL A 156 -8.70 -11.48 2.62
C VAL A 156 -10.21 -11.54 2.84
N PHE A 157 -10.76 -10.63 3.64
CA PHE A 157 -12.20 -10.54 3.87
C PHE A 157 -12.97 -10.28 2.56
N TRP A 158 -12.49 -9.40 1.69
CA TRP A 158 -13.12 -9.13 0.41
C TRP A 158 -13.09 -10.33 -0.54
N ASP A 159 -11.97 -11.05 -0.60
CA ASP A 159 -11.81 -12.23 -1.45
C ASP A 159 -12.67 -13.39 -0.96
N VAL A 160 -12.68 -13.65 0.35
CA VAL A 160 -13.55 -14.64 1.01
C VAL A 160 -15.03 -14.33 0.75
N ASN A 161 -15.45 -13.07 0.93
CA ASN A 161 -16.83 -12.65 0.70
C ASN A 161 -17.24 -12.75 -0.78
N ALA A 162 -16.32 -12.46 -1.72
CA ALA A 162 -16.60 -12.63 -3.14
C ALA A 162 -16.89 -14.10 -3.49
N ARG A 163 -16.16 -15.05 -2.92
CA ARG A 163 -16.40 -16.49 -3.07
C ARG A 163 -17.74 -16.93 -2.45
N ARG A 164 -18.08 -16.38 -1.27
CA ARG A 164 -19.35 -16.62 -0.58
C ARG A 164 -20.53 -16.19 -1.44
N ILE A 165 -20.51 -14.99 -1.99
CA ILE A 165 -21.58 -14.44 -2.83
C ILE A 165 -21.80 -15.29 -4.08
N LEU A 166 -20.74 -15.87 -4.65
CA LEU A 166 -20.81 -16.75 -5.82
C LEU A 166 -21.24 -18.19 -5.49
N GLY A 167 -21.56 -18.51 -4.23
CA GLY A 167 -22.04 -19.83 -3.82
C GLY A 167 -20.98 -20.94 -3.89
N LEU A 168 -19.70 -20.59 -3.87
CA LEU A 168 -18.61 -21.59 -3.94
C LEU A 168 -18.50 -22.37 -2.63
N LYS A 169 -18.32 -23.71 -2.73
CA LYS A 169 -18.12 -24.58 -1.58
C LYS A 169 -16.82 -24.22 -0.83
N ASN A 170 -16.82 -24.38 0.49
CA ASN A 170 -15.67 -24.09 1.35
C ASN A 170 -15.09 -22.66 1.17
N TRP A 171 -15.96 -21.71 0.85
CA TRP A 171 -15.60 -20.32 0.52
C TRP A 171 -14.65 -19.67 1.55
N ALA A 172 -14.81 -19.97 2.85
CA ALA A 172 -14.02 -19.37 3.92
C ALA A 172 -12.57 -19.87 3.91
N VAL A 173 -12.37 -21.19 4.05
CA VAL A 173 -11.04 -21.79 4.14
C VAL A 173 -10.29 -21.68 2.82
N VAL A 174 -10.97 -22.02 1.73
CA VAL A 174 -10.37 -21.94 0.38
C VAL A 174 -10.08 -20.48 0.00
N GLY A 175 -10.96 -19.55 0.35
CA GLY A 175 -10.72 -18.13 0.14
C GLY A 175 -9.50 -17.62 0.92
N ALA A 176 -9.40 -17.97 2.19
CA ALA A 176 -8.27 -17.56 3.01
C ALA A 176 -6.93 -18.15 2.51
N LEU A 177 -6.89 -19.44 2.13
CA LEU A 177 -5.66 -20.08 1.67
C LEU A 177 -5.32 -19.77 0.21
N ARG A 178 -6.29 -19.93 -0.69
CA ARG A 178 -6.06 -19.80 -2.14
C ARG A 178 -5.94 -18.37 -2.64
N GLU A 179 -6.63 -17.43 -2.00
CA GLU A 179 -6.55 -16.02 -2.32
C GLU A 179 -5.65 -15.26 -1.33
N GLY A 180 -5.76 -15.58 -0.04
CA GLY A 180 -5.03 -14.88 1.02
C GLY A 180 -3.52 -15.12 0.97
N LEU A 181 -3.06 -16.35 0.72
CA LEU A 181 -1.62 -16.64 0.64
C LEU A 181 -0.94 -15.94 -0.55
N PRO A 182 -1.45 -16.00 -1.80
CA PRO A 182 -0.93 -15.19 -2.89
C PRO A 182 -1.02 -13.68 -2.63
N ALA A 183 -2.10 -13.21 -1.98
CA ALA A 183 -2.25 -11.80 -1.61
C ALA A 183 -1.16 -11.37 -0.64
N PHE A 184 -0.87 -12.20 0.37
CA PHE A 184 0.22 -11.96 1.32
C PHE A 184 1.56 -11.85 0.60
N VAL A 185 1.90 -12.81 -0.27
CA VAL A 185 3.17 -12.79 -1.02
C VAL A 185 3.26 -11.56 -1.92
N GLN A 186 2.18 -11.19 -2.62
CA GLN A 186 2.15 -10.02 -3.49
C GLN A 186 2.28 -8.70 -2.72
N MET A 187 1.63 -8.56 -1.57
CA MET A 187 1.68 -7.32 -0.79
C MET A 187 2.91 -7.24 0.09
N ILE A 188 3.15 -8.26 0.91
CA ILE A 188 4.24 -8.24 1.90
C ILE A 188 5.59 -8.51 1.24
N GLY A 189 5.66 -9.49 0.33
CA GLY A 189 6.91 -9.81 -0.39
C GLY A 189 7.40 -8.63 -1.23
N VAL A 190 6.53 -8.05 -2.05
CA VAL A 190 6.87 -6.85 -2.84
C VAL A 190 7.14 -5.65 -1.93
N GLY A 191 6.30 -5.45 -0.90
CA GLY A 191 6.50 -4.37 0.07
C GLY A 191 7.85 -4.46 0.78
N LEU A 192 8.29 -5.65 1.16
CA LEU A 192 9.60 -5.87 1.78
C LEU A 192 10.74 -5.51 0.82
N ILE A 193 10.67 -5.93 -0.45
CA ILE A 193 11.68 -5.58 -1.46
C ILE A 193 11.77 -4.06 -1.61
N VAL A 194 10.64 -3.38 -1.73
CA VAL A 194 10.61 -1.92 -1.84
C VAL A 194 11.14 -1.26 -0.58
N TYR A 195 10.73 -1.73 0.61
CA TYR A 195 11.25 -1.23 1.88
C TYR A 195 12.78 -1.36 1.96
N LEU A 196 13.34 -2.53 1.67
CA LEU A 196 14.78 -2.75 1.68
C LEU A 196 15.49 -1.87 0.66
N SER A 197 14.90 -1.62 -0.51
CA SER A 197 15.47 -0.72 -1.52
C SER A 197 15.59 0.73 -1.02
N THR A 198 14.72 1.17 -0.10
CA THR A 198 14.82 2.51 0.50
C THR A 198 16.07 2.70 1.34
N TRP A 199 16.70 1.60 1.80
CA TRP A 199 17.94 1.59 2.57
C TRP A 199 19.20 1.53 1.71
N ALA A 200 19.06 1.51 0.37
CA ALA A 200 20.20 1.39 -0.56
C ALA A 200 21.30 2.43 -0.31
N GLY A 201 20.93 3.66 0.03
CA GLY A 201 21.88 4.71 0.39
C GLY A 201 22.69 4.38 1.65
N TRP A 202 22.03 3.82 2.67
CA TRP A 202 22.69 3.40 3.90
C TRP A 202 23.65 2.22 3.65
N PHE A 203 23.24 1.23 2.87
CA PHE A 203 24.08 0.09 2.53
C PHE A 203 25.31 0.46 1.71
N LYS A 204 25.19 1.47 0.81
CA LYS A 204 26.29 1.92 -0.06
C LYS A 204 27.25 2.88 0.63
N SER A 205 26.83 3.59 1.67
CA SER A 205 27.65 4.60 2.35
C SER A 205 28.53 3.95 3.42
N SER A 206 29.86 4.16 3.36
CA SER A 206 30.79 3.76 4.42
C SER A 206 30.54 4.51 5.73
N ASN A 207 30.11 5.78 5.65
CA ASN A 207 29.88 6.69 6.78
C ASN A 207 28.38 6.81 7.10
N ALA A 208 27.57 5.77 6.86
CA ALA A 208 26.15 5.78 7.18
C ALA A 208 25.93 5.94 8.70
N PHE A 209 24.87 6.67 9.05
CA PHE A 209 24.51 6.96 10.42
C PHE A 209 24.43 5.68 11.27
N TYR A 210 25.09 5.67 12.40
CA TYR A 210 25.26 4.52 13.33
C TYR A 210 25.96 3.28 12.75
N ARG A 211 26.56 3.32 11.56
CA ARG A 211 27.21 2.13 10.98
C ARG A 211 28.46 1.68 11.78
N HIS A 212 29.19 2.62 12.37
CA HIS A 212 30.38 2.37 13.19
C HIS A 212 30.12 2.68 14.67
N TRP A 213 28.84 2.72 15.09
CA TRP A 213 28.48 3.16 16.44
C TRP A 213 29.18 2.32 17.54
N ALA A 214 29.29 0.99 17.36
CA ALA A 214 29.94 0.12 18.32
C ALA A 214 31.46 0.35 18.42
N GLN A 215 32.08 0.79 17.32
CA GLN A 215 33.49 1.17 17.27
C GLN A 215 33.73 2.53 17.89
N ASP A 216 32.80 3.47 17.68
CA ASP A 216 32.89 4.85 18.18
C ASP A 216 32.52 4.94 19.67
N ASN A 217 31.83 3.92 20.21
CA ASN A 217 31.36 3.86 21.60
C ASN A 217 31.72 2.54 22.26
N PRO A 218 33.00 2.24 22.47
CA PRO A 218 33.44 0.99 23.09
C PRO A 218 32.91 0.87 24.52
N GLY A 219 32.28 -0.24 24.84
CA GLY A 219 31.64 -0.50 26.13
C GLY A 219 30.20 -0.03 26.29
N GLN A 220 29.61 0.69 25.32
CA GLN A 220 28.21 1.09 25.30
C GLN A 220 27.37 0.20 24.36
N GLY A 221 27.82 -1.02 24.09
CA GLY A 221 27.14 -1.95 23.18
C GLY A 221 25.71 -2.21 23.57
N VAL A 222 24.84 -2.46 22.58
CA VAL A 222 23.45 -2.84 22.80
C VAL A 222 23.45 -4.19 23.50
N GLN A 223 22.82 -4.31 24.65
CA GLN A 223 22.87 -5.48 25.56
C GLN A 223 22.51 -6.84 24.90
N TRP A 224 21.93 -6.83 23.72
CA TRP A 224 21.53 -8.03 22.95
C TRP A 224 22.43 -8.35 21.76
N LEU A 225 23.48 -7.53 21.49
CA LEU A 225 24.52 -7.86 20.52
C LEU A 225 25.75 -8.41 21.25
N PRO A 226 26.31 -9.55 20.83
CA PRO A 226 27.58 -10.01 21.35
C PRO A 226 28.64 -8.94 21.16
N THR A 227 29.43 -8.70 22.19
CA THR A 227 30.52 -7.71 22.22
C THR A 227 31.86 -8.30 21.75
N ASP A 228 31.83 -9.32 20.92
CA ASP A 228 33.05 -10.01 20.42
C ASP A 228 33.63 -9.28 19.22
#